data_627d75b621ecca506e12fa0db2a27ccc
#
_entry.id   627d75b621ecca506e12fa0db2a27ccc
#
_cell.length_a   1.000
_cell.length_b   1.000
_cell.length_c   1.000
_cell.angle_alpha   90.00
_cell.angle_beta   90.00
_cell.angle_gamma   90.00
#
_symmetry.space_group_name_H-M   'P 1'
#
loop_
_entity.id
_entity.type
_entity.pdbx_description
1 polymer ?
#
loop_
_entity_poly.entity_id
_entity_poly.type
_entity_poly.pdbx_seq_one_letter_code
_entity_poly.pdbx_strand_id
1 'polypeptide(L)'
;DVTALGELLIDFTENGTSAQGNPLFEANPGGAPCNVLAMLTKLGHKTAFIGKVGDDFFGKQLREAITEVGIDSTGLLSDPEIHTTLAMVHTYPDGDRDFSFYRNPGADMMLKEDEIPTELIKNSKIFHFGTLSMTHDGVRAATKKAISIAEEANALISFDPNLRPPLWKSVDDAKEPVSYTHLRAHET
;
A
#
# COMPACT_ATOMS: atom_id res chain seq x y z
N ASP A 1 2.79 17.42 -3.98
CA ASP A 1 1.36 17.60 -4.23
C ASP A 1 0.53 16.50 -3.53
N VAL A 2 0.87 15.21 -3.72
CA VAL A 2 0.13 14.08 -3.13
C VAL A 2 1.09 13.16 -2.39
N THR A 3 0.78 12.86 -1.13
CA THR A 3 1.46 11.81 -0.36
C THR A 3 0.46 10.68 -0.09
N ALA A 4 0.87 9.44 -0.31
CA ALA A 4 0.06 8.28 0.02
C ALA A 4 0.74 7.40 1.06
N LEU A 5 -0.09 6.80 1.93
CA LEU A 5 0.34 5.80 2.90
C LEU A 5 -0.39 4.49 2.64
N GLY A 6 0.36 3.38 2.65
CA GLY A 6 -0.25 2.06 2.54
C GLY A 6 0.74 0.96 2.21
N GLU A 7 0.20 -0.08 1.58
CA GLU A 7 0.97 -1.24 1.14
C GLU A 7 1.74 -0.95 -0.17
N LEU A 8 2.92 -1.54 -0.24
CA LEU A 8 3.70 -1.75 -1.45
C LEU A 8 4.16 -3.20 -1.44
N LEU A 9 3.81 -3.96 -2.45
CA LEU A 9 3.92 -5.41 -2.46
C LEU A 9 4.24 -5.96 -3.86
N ILE A 10 4.51 -7.24 -3.97
CA ILE A 10 4.65 -7.92 -5.26
C ILE A 10 3.37 -8.70 -5.55
N ASP A 11 2.77 -8.42 -6.71
CA ASP A 11 1.72 -9.22 -7.32
C ASP A 11 2.35 -10.24 -8.28
N PHE A 12 2.29 -11.53 -7.90
CA PHE A 12 2.66 -12.63 -8.79
C PHE A 12 1.48 -13.00 -9.68
N THR A 13 1.58 -12.69 -10.97
CA THR A 13 0.58 -13.07 -11.98
C THR A 13 1.09 -14.23 -12.80
N GLU A 14 0.23 -15.21 -13.08
CA GLU A 14 0.58 -16.34 -13.92
C GLU A 14 0.89 -15.88 -15.35
N ASN A 15 2.04 -16.29 -15.89
CA ASN A 15 2.52 -15.92 -17.22
C ASN A 15 3.00 -17.16 -17.98
N GLY A 16 2.05 -18.07 -18.24
CA GLY A 16 2.28 -19.27 -19.04
C GLY A 16 2.96 -20.42 -18.29
N THR A 17 3.60 -21.31 -19.06
CA THR A 17 4.17 -22.57 -18.56
C THR A 17 5.58 -22.74 -19.08
N SER A 18 6.50 -23.19 -18.23
CA SER A 18 7.87 -23.51 -18.60
C SER A 18 7.96 -24.74 -19.50
N ALA A 19 9.14 -24.98 -20.12
CA ALA A 19 9.41 -26.17 -20.92
C ALA A 19 9.27 -27.48 -20.14
N GLN A 20 9.37 -27.44 -18.77
CA GLN A 20 9.18 -28.57 -17.89
C GLN A 20 7.72 -28.78 -17.45
N GLY A 21 6.79 -27.94 -17.90
CA GLY A 21 5.37 -27.99 -17.52
C GLY A 21 5.04 -27.29 -16.21
N ASN A 22 5.96 -26.53 -15.62
CA ASN A 22 5.71 -25.75 -14.39
C ASN A 22 5.09 -24.39 -14.72
N PRO A 23 4.15 -23.85 -13.91
CA PRO A 23 3.64 -22.51 -14.09
C PRO A 23 4.75 -21.48 -13.92
N LEU A 24 4.74 -20.45 -14.75
CA LEU A 24 5.60 -19.28 -14.65
C LEU A 24 4.82 -18.13 -14.07
N PHE A 25 5.48 -17.33 -13.23
CA PHE A 25 4.90 -16.15 -12.62
C PHE A 25 5.74 -14.91 -12.91
N GLU A 26 5.08 -13.82 -13.21
CA GLU A 26 5.67 -12.50 -13.34
C GLU A 26 5.50 -11.75 -12.02
N ALA A 27 6.59 -11.21 -11.49
CA ALA A 27 6.62 -10.44 -10.25
C ALA A 27 6.40 -8.95 -10.56
N ASN A 28 5.19 -8.49 -10.36
CA ASN A 28 4.79 -7.11 -10.66
C ASN A 28 4.77 -6.25 -9.39
N PRO A 29 5.38 -5.04 -9.40
CA PRO A 29 5.15 -4.05 -8.36
C PRO A 29 3.67 -3.71 -8.25
N GLY A 30 3.12 -3.82 -7.03
CA GLY A 30 1.71 -3.60 -6.75
C GLY A 30 1.50 -2.82 -5.45
N GLY A 31 0.24 -2.55 -5.14
CA GLY A 31 -0.21 -1.75 -4.01
C GLY A 31 -1.08 -0.59 -4.47
N ALA A 32 -2.34 -0.56 -4.02
CA ALA A 32 -3.31 0.42 -4.50
C ALA A 32 -2.85 1.87 -4.32
N PRO A 33 -2.31 2.30 -3.15
CA PRO A 33 -1.82 3.67 -2.99
C PRO A 33 -0.67 4.03 -3.94
N CYS A 34 0.26 3.11 -4.19
CA CYS A 34 1.34 3.34 -5.12
C CYS A 34 0.88 3.43 -6.57
N ASN A 35 -0.13 2.67 -6.97
CA ASN A 35 -0.70 2.74 -8.31
C ASN A 35 -1.32 4.12 -8.58
N VAL A 36 -2.00 4.71 -7.59
CA VAL A 36 -2.50 6.09 -7.65
C VAL A 36 -1.34 7.07 -7.84
N LEU A 37 -0.30 6.97 -7.01
CA LEU A 37 0.87 7.85 -7.10
C LEU A 37 1.59 7.72 -8.44
N ALA A 38 1.77 6.50 -8.96
CA ALA A 38 2.43 6.26 -10.24
C ALA A 38 1.69 6.95 -11.40
N MET A 39 0.36 6.87 -11.40
CA MET A 39 -0.43 7.57 -12.41
C MET A 39 -0.31 9.10 -12.27
N LEU A 40 -0.41 9.63 -11.06
CA LEU A 40 -0.28 11.06 -10.80
C LEU A 40 1.11 11.59 -11.17
N THR A 41 2.18 10.80 -10.90
CA THR A 41 3.54 11.16 -11.32
C THR A 41 3.66 11.25 -12.84
N LYS A 42 3.09 10.27 -13.57
CA LYS A 42 3.04 10.29 -15.04
C LYS A 42 2.25 11.47 -15.60
N LEU A 43 1.29 12.00 -14.84
CA LEU A 43 0.55 13.23 -15.17
C LEU A 43 1.28 14.51 -14.76
N GLY A 44 2.51 14.42 -14.26
CA GLY A 44 3.36 15.57 -13.93
C GLY A 44 3.20 16.12 -12.51
N HIS A 45 2.52 15.42 -11.63
CA HIS A 45 2.38 15.80 -10.21
C HIS A 45 3.57 15.29 -9.38
N LYS A 46 3.94 16.03 -8.35
CA LYS A 46 4.92 15.57 -7.34
C LYS A 46 4.22 14.63 -6.36
N THR A 47 4.76 13.44 -6.20
CA THR A 47 4.18 12.39 -5.34
C THR A 47 5.19 11.85 -4.36
N ALA A 48 4.72 11.36 -3.21
CA ALA A 48 5.55 10.72 -2.19
C ALA A 48 4.83 9.52 -1.58
N PHE A 49 5.58 8.49 -1.23
CA PHE A 49 5.03 7.27 -0.65
C PHE A 49 5.53 7.05 0.78
N ILE A 50 4.62 6.66 1.67
CA ILE A 50 4.89 6.26 3.05
C ILE A 50 4.46 4.82 3.23
N GLY A 51 5.39 3.96 3.66
CA GLY A 51 5.12 2.55 3.89
C GLY A 51 6.37 1.80 4.34
N LYS A 52 6.25 0.47 4.41
CA LYS A 52 7.35 -0.39 4.81
C LYS A 52 7.38 -1.66 3.96
N VAL A 53 8.56 -2.05 3.51
CA VAL A 53 8.86 -3.31 2.80
C VAL A 53 9.92 -4.08 3.58
N GLY A 54 10.14 -5.35 3.26
CA GLY A 54 11.23 -6.12 3.86
C GLY A 54 12.61 -5.66 3.35
N ASP A 55 13.66 -5.85 4.17
CA ASP A 55 15.04 -5.76 3.69
C ASP A 55 15.41 -7.04 2.93
N ASP A 56 14.71 -7.30 1.85
CA ASP A 56 14.84 -8.48 1.02
C ASP A 56 14.94 -8.11 -0.49
N PHE A 57 15.03 -9.14 -1.33
CA PHE A 57 15.12 -8.96 -2.77
C PHE A 57 13.93 -8.15 -3.33
N PHE A 58 12.71 -8.46 -2.88
CA PHE A 58 11.50 -7.81 -3.38
C PHE A 58 11.35 -6.39 -2.85
N GLY A 59 11.75 -6.14 -1.59
CA GLY A 59 11.75 -4.78 -1.04
C GLY A 59 12.69 -3.84 -1.81
N LYS A 60 13.86 -4.34 -2.22
CA LYS A 60 14.81 -3.59 -3.07
C LYS A 60 14.21 -3.32 -4.45
N GLN A 61 13.65 -4.34 -5.10
CA GLN A 61 12.98 -4.21 -6.40
C GLN A 61 11.85 -3.17 -6.35
N LEU A 62 11.02 -3.20 -5.31
CA LEU A 62 9.91 -2.26 -5.15
C LEU A 62 10.39 -0.82 -4.96
N ARG A 63 11.43 -0.62 -4.14
CA ARG A 63 12.04 0.70 -3.95
C ARG A 63 12.60 1.27 -5.25
N GLU A 64 13.29 0.45 -6.03
CA GLU A 64 13.79 0.82 -7.34
C GLU A 64 12.65 1.20 -8.29
N ALA A 65 11.61 0.37 -8.36
CA ALA A 65 10.47 0.60 -9.23
C ALA A 65 9.75 1.92 -8.96
N ILE A 66 9.47 2.27 -7.69
CA ILE A 66 8.80 3.55 -7.38
C ILE A 66 9.73 4.75 -7.62
N THR A 67 11.03 4.58 -7.41
CA THR A 67 12.02 5.63 -7.64
C THR A 67 12.19 5.90 -9.15
N GLU A 68 12.21 4.86 -9.98
CA GLU A 68 12.27 4.98 -11.45
C GLU A 68 11.03 5.70 -12.02
N VAL A 69 9.86 5.47 -11.44
CA VAL A 69 8.64 6.20 -11.81
C VAL A 69 8.72 7.69 -11.42
N GLY A 70 9.57 8.04 -10.46
CA GLY A 70 9.73 9.41 -9.95
C GLY A 70 8.91 9.72 -8.69
N ILE A 71 8.44 8.69 -7.98
CA ILE A 71 7.79 8.85 -6.67
C ILE A 71 8.88 9.06 -5.62
N ASP A 72 8.73 10.06 -4.76
CA ASP A 72 9.60 10.25 -3.60
C ASP A 72 9.47 9.08 -2.63
N SER A 73 10.54 8.30 -2.49
CA SER A 73 10.62 7.11 -1.66
C SER A 73 11.24 7.36 -0.28
N THR A 74 11.44 8.61 0.14
CA THR A 74 12.05 8.93 1.44
C THR A 74 11.21 8.46 2.63
N GLY A 75 9.89 8.30 2.46
CA GLY A 75 8.98 7.72 3.43
C GLY A 75 8.86 6.20 3.37
N LEU A 76 9.55 5.51 2.44
CA LEU A 76 9.57 4.05 2.37
C LEU A 76 10.68 3.48 3.25
N LEU A 77 10.30 2.74 4.28
CA LEU A 77 11.21 2.09 5.22
C LEU A 77 11.47 0.63 4.83
N SER A 78 12.52 0.04 5.41
CA SER A 78 12.81 -1.40 5.29
C SER A 78 12.75 -2.05 6.68
N ASP A 79 12.07 -3.20 6.76
CA ASP A 79 12.03 -4.02 7.96
C ASP A 79 13.12 -5.09 7.87
N PRO A 80 14.01 -5.22 8.88
CA PRO A 80 15.10 -6.19 8.82
C PRO A 80 14.68 -7.63 9.12
N GLU A 81 13.49 -7.86 9.69
CA GLU A 81 13.05 -9.18 10.16
C GLU A 81 11.84 -9.70 9.39
N ILE A 82 10.94 -8.81 8.96
CA ILE A 82 9.68 -9.18 8.32
C ILE A 82 9.78 -8.97 6.81
N HIS A 83 9.41 -9.99 6.07
CA HIS A 83 9.51 -10.00 4.62
C HIS A 83 8.48 -9.09 3.93
N THR A 84 8.83 -8.66 2.73
CA THR A 84 7.92 -7.97 1.81
C THR A 84 6.67 -8.81 1.57
N THR A 85 5.51 -8.17 1.63
CA THR A 85 4.23 -8.82 1.32
C THR A 85 4.18 -9.26 -0.13
N LEU A 86 3.70 -10.49 -0.34
CA LEU A 86 3.47 -11.06 -1.67
C LEU A 86 1.98 -11.39 -1.83
N ALA A 87 1.47 -11.22 -3.04
CA ALA A 87 0.15 -11.67 -3.44
C ALA A 87 0.26 -12.55 -4.68
N MET A 88 -0.36 -13.73 -4.64
CA MET A 88 -0.54 -14.57 -5.82
C MET A 88 -1.88 -14.21 -6.44
N VAL A 89 -1.87 -13.81 -7.70
CA VAL A 89 -3.06 -13.43 -8.45
C VAL A 89 -3.41 -14.56 -9.40
N HIS A 90 -4.53 -15.20 -9.15
CA HIS A 90 -5.12 -16.18 -10.06
C HIS A 90 -6.22 -15.52 -10.90
N THR A 91 -6.11 -15.61 -12.21
CA THR A 91 -7.12 -15.10 -13.14
C THR A 91 -7.92 -16.27 -13.70
N TYR A 92 -9.23 -16.25 -13.50
CA TYR A 92 -10.15 -17.25 -14.04
C TYR A 92 -10.46 -17.00 -15.53
N PRO A 93 -10.93 -18.03 -16.26
CA PRO A 93 -11.26 -17.89 -17.69
C PRO A 93 -12.35 -16.85 -18.02
N ASP A 94 -13.21 -16.52 -17.05
CA ASP A 94 -14.24 -15.47 -17.16
C ASP A 94 -13.69 -14.05 -16.89
N GLY A 95 -12.40 -13.94 -16.54
CA GLY A 95 -11.72 -12.69 -16.24
C GLY A 95 -11.80 -12.25 -14.78
N ASP A 96 -12.47 -13.01 -13.92
CA ASP A 96 -12.46 -12.79 -12.48
C ASP A 96 -11.08 -13.11 -11.88
N ARG A 97 -10.78 -12.55 -10.70
CA ARG A 97 -9.48 -12.68 -10.06
C ARG A 97 -9.64 -13.09 -8.61
N ASP A 98 -8.84 -14.03 -8.20
CA ASP A 98 -8.65 -14.42 -6.80
C ASP A 98 -7.24 -14.07 -6.31
N PHE A 99 -7.11 -13.76 -5.03
CA PHE A 99 -5.86 -13.33 -4.41
C PHE A 99 -5.52 -14.18 -3.20
N SER A 100 -4.33 -14.75 -3.20
CA SER A 100 -3.74 -15.39 -2.03
C SER A 100 -2.61 -14.52 -1.48
N PHE A 101 -2.80 -13.97 -0.27
CA PHE A 101 -1.81 -13.09 0.34
C PHE A 101 -0.85 -13.83 1.26
N TYR A 102 0.44 -13.61 1.05
CA TYR A 102 1.52 -14.01 1.96
C TYR A 102 1.89 -12.78 2.81
N ARG A 103 1.05 -12.52 3.83
CA ARG A 103 1.06 -11.31 4.67
C ARG A 103 0.69 -11.67 6.11
N ASN A 104 1.47 -12.57 6.74
CA ASN A 104 1.17 -13.03 8.10
C ASN A 104 2.45 -13.20 8.98
N PRO A 105 3.05 -12.07 9.46
CA PRO A 105 2.82 -10.69 9.00
C PRO A 105 3.56 -10.37 7.70
N GLY A 106 3.19 -9.26 7.05
CA GLY A 106 3.98 -8.62 6.01
C GLY A 106 4.63 -7.34 6.53
N ALA A 107 5.74 -6.92 5.94
CA ALA A 107 6.48 -5.73 6.40
C ALA A 107 5.63 -4.45 6.39
N ASP A 108 4.69 -4.33 5.47
CA ASP A 108 3.77 -3.19 5.39
C ASP A 108 2.87 -3.04 6.63
N MET A 109 2.64 -4.14 7.39
CA MET A 109 1.90 -4.12 8.65
C MET A 109 2.73 -3.59 9.83
N MET A 110 4.05 -3.50 9.68
CA MET A 110 5.01 -3.17 10.75
C MET A 110 5.36 -1.67 10.84
N LEU A 111 4.71 -0.83 10.04
CA LEU A 111 4.88 0.62 10.13
C LEU A 111 4.35 1.13 11.47
N LYS A 112 5.16 1.94 12.18
CA LYS A 112 4.85 2.46 13.52
C LYS A 112 4.57 3.96 13.48
N GLU A 113 3.91 4.47 14.53
CA GLU A 113 3.56 5.89 14.66
C GLU A 113 4.78 6.82 14.68
N ASP A 114 5.87 6.41 15.33
CA ASP A 114 7.11 7.16 15.44
C ASP A 114 7.94 7.20 14.15
N GLU A 115 7.60 6.34 13.20
CA GLU A 115 8.22 6.26 11.88
C GLU A 115 7.54 7.17 10.83
N ILE A 116 6.41 7.83 11.18
CA ILE A 116 5.67 8.67 10.23
C ILE A 116 6.45 9.96 9.92
N PRO A 117 6.82 10.21 8.65
CA PRO A 117 7.54 11.39 8.23
C PRO A 117 6.63 12.62 8.19
N THR A 118 6.47 13.30 9.32
CA THR A 118 5.55 14.42 9.54
C THR A 118 5.68 15.51 8.47
N GLU A 119 6.91 15.90 8.13
CA GLU A 119 7.15 16.99 7.17
C GLU A 119 6.72 16.61 5.74
N LEU A 120 6.80 15.34 5.38
CA LEU A 120 6.34 14.86 4.07
C LEU A 120 4.83 15.04 3.91
N ILE A 121 4.08 14.76 4.98
CA ILE A 121 2.61 14.92 5.02
C ILE A 121 2.24 16.40 5.05
N LYS A 122 2.87 17.21 5.92
CA LYS A 122 2.57 18.65 6.06
C LYS A 122 2.78 19.43 4.76
N ASN A 123 3.73 19.01 3.93
CA ASN A 123 4.00 19.64 2.64
C ASN A 123 3.11 19.15 1.50
N SER A 124 2.12 18.30 1.78
CA SER A 124 1.21 17.74 0.79
C SER A 124 -0.11 18.52 0.70
N LYS A 125 -0.66 18.62 -0.49
CA LYS A 125 -2.01 19.15 -0.72
C LYS A 125 -3.08 18.10 -0.47
N ILE A 126 -2.74 16.82 -0.78
CA ILE A 126 -3.63 15.67 -0.66
C ILE A 126 -2.85 14.57 0.10
N PHE A 127 -3.49 13.99 1.09
CA PHE A 127 -3.04 12.77 1.75
C PHE A 127 -4.00 11.63 1.40
N HIS A 128 -3.45 10.56 0.77
CA HIS A 128 -4.22 9.40 0.29
C HIS A 128 -3.86 8.15 1.07
N PHE A 129 -4.86 7.30 1.36
CA PHE A 129 -4.65 5.99 1.99
C PHE A 129 -5.80 5.03 1.68
N GLY A 130 -5.61 3.75 2.02
CA GLY A 130 -6.61 2.70 1.84
C GLY A 130 -6.81 1.83 3.08
N THR A 131 -7.74 0.86 3.01
CA THR A 131 -8.10 0.02 4.17
C THR A 131 -7.03 -1.01 4.54
N LEU A 132 -6.12 -1.39 3.63
CA LEU A 132 -5.08 -2.37 3.94
C LEU A 132 -4.15 -1.89 5.06
N SER A 133 -3.89 -0.58 5.16
CA SER A 133 -3.15 0.02 6.26
C SER A 133 -3.95 0.10 7.58
N MET A 134 -5.17 -0.42 7.61
CA MET A 134 -6.03 -0.47 8.80
C MET A 134 -6.24 -1.90 9.32
N THR A 135 -5.65 -2.91 8.67
CA THR A 135 -5.87 -4.34 8.98
C THR A 135 -5.13 -4.86 10.21
N HIS A 136 -4.10 -4.15 10.67
CA HIS A 136 -3.27 -4.53 11.82
C HIS A 136 -3.07 -3.34 12.76
N ASP A 137 -3.01 -3.58 14.07
CA ASP A 137 -3.04 -2.52 15.10
C ASP A 137 -1.89 -1.52 14.95
N GLY A 138 -0.67 -1.99 14.65
CA GLY A 138 0.50 -1.13 14.49
C GLY A 138 0.34 -0.14 13.34
N VAL A 139 0.11 -0.65 12.13
CA VAL A 139 -0.05 0.20 10.95
C VAL A 139 -1.34 1.02 10.99
N ARG A 140 -2.38 0.54 11.69
CA ARG A 140 -3.62 1.30 11.94
C ARG A 140 -3.33 2.54 12.79
N ALA A 141 -2.55 2.40 13.86
CA ALA A 141 -2.13 3.53 14.70
C ALA A 141 -1.30 4.53 13.90
N ALA A 142 -0.33 4.05 13.12
CA ALA A 142 0.48 4.87 12.23
C ALA A 142 -0.38 5.62 11.19
N THR A 143 -1.36 4.96 10.59
CA THR A 143 -2.29 5.58 9.63
C THR A 143 -3.16 6.66 10.29
N LYS A 144 -3.72 6.39 11.48
CA LYS A 144 -4.49 7.38 12.25
C LYS A 144 -3.63 8.60 12.60
N LYS A 145 -2.37 8.40 12.98
CA LYS A 145 -1.40 9.48 13.23
C LYS A 145 -1.15 10.31 11.97
N ALA A 146 -0.94 9.66 10.83
CA ALA A 146 -0.72 10.34 9.55
C ALA A 146 -1.94 11.17 9.12
N ILE A 147 -3.16 10.65 9.31
CA ILE A 147 -4.41 11.39 9.05
C ILE A 147 -4.49 12.64 9.93
N SER A 148 -4.21 12.53 11.23
CA SER A 148 -4.23 13.68 12.14
C SER A 148 -3.25 14.77 11.69
N ILE A 149 -2.04 14.40 11.29
CA ILE A 149 -1.02 15.35 10.77
C ILE A 149 -1.54 16.04 9.49
N ALA A 150 -2.18 15.30 8.59
CA ALA A 150 -2.72 15.84 7.35
C ALA A 150 -3.89 16.81 7.60
N GLU A 151 -4.79 16.48 8.55
CA GLU A 151 -5.88 17.35 8.99
C GLU A 151 -5.34 18.67 9.61
N GLU A 152 -4.36 18.57 10.50
CA GLU A 152 -3.71 19.74 11.11
C GLU A 152 -3.02 20.65 10.07
N ALA A 153 -2.50 20.05 8.99
CA ALA A 153 -1.90 20.76 7.87
C ALA A 153 -2.92 21.27 6.83
N ASN A 154 -4.22 21.06 7.05
CA ASN A 154 -5.30 21.36 6.09
C ASN A 154 -5.11 20.68 4.72
N ALA A 155 -4.49 19.51 4.67
CA ALA A 155 -4.44 18.70 3.47
C ALA A 155 -5.81 18.05 3.20
N LEU A 156 -6.18 17.92 1.92
CA LEU A 156 -7.36 17.17 1.54
C LEU A 156 -7.13 15.67 1.82
N ILE A 157 -8.05 15.03 2.52
CA ILE A 157 -7.99 13.59 2.79
C ILE A 157 -8.70 12.83 1.68
N SER A 158 -7.97 11.94 1.01
CA SER A 158 -8.46 11.03 -0.03
C SER A 158 -8.40 9.60 0.49
N PHE A 159 -9.51 8.87 0.37
CA PHE A 159 -9.63 7.52 0.88
C PHE A 159 -10.21 6.58 -0.16
N ASP A 160 -9.54 5.44 -0.36
CA ASP A 160 -10.05 4.31 -1.14
C ASP A 160 -10.34 3.14 -0.20
N PRO A 161 -11.61 2.75 0.00
CA PRO A 161 -11.96 1.59 0.83
C PRO A 161 -11.26 0.31 0.39
N ASN A 162 -11.14 0.06 -0.90
CA ASN A 162 -10.42 -1.08 -1.50
C ASN A 162 -10.46 -2.35 -0.64
N LEU A 163 -11.66 -2.69 -0.17
CA LEU A 163 -11.87 -3.74 0.82
C LEU A 163 -11.43 -5.10 0.26
N ARG A 164 -10.58 -5.79 1.03
CA ARG A 164 -10.13 -7.16 0.76
C ARG A 164 -10.59 -8.06 1.91
N PRO A 165 -11.79 -8.67 1.83
CA PRO A 165 -12.35 -9.48 2.92
C PRO A 165 -11.39 -10.53 3.50
N PRO A 166 -10.56 -11.25 2.70
CA PRO A 166 -9.63 -12.24 3.23
C PRO A 166 -8.55 -11.70 4.17
N LEU A 167 -8.31 -10.39 4.18
CA LEU A 167 -7.30 -9.74 5.05
C LEU A 167 -7.87 -9.26 6.39
N TRP A 168 -9.18 -9.44 6.61
CA TRP A 168 -9.86 -9.08 7.84
C TRP A 168 -10.30 -10.33 8.60
N LYS A 169 -10.30 -10.27 9.94
CA LYS A 169 -10.82 -11.38 10.78
C LYS A 169 -12.31 -11.60 10.54
N SER A 170 -13.04 -10.52 10.28
CA SER A 170 -14.45 -10.51 9.90
C SER A 170 -14.80 -9.22 9.14
N VAL A 171 -15.93 -9.21 8.46
CA VAL A 171 -16.47 -7.98 7.83
C VAL A 171 -16.80 -6.92 8.88
N ASP A 172 -17.18 -7.34 10.09
CA ASP A 172 -17.47 -6.41 11.17
C ASP A 172 -16.20 -5.72 11.69
N ASP A 173 -15.06 -6.41 11.72
CA ASP A 173 -13.76 -5.81 12.07
C ASP A 173 -13.31 -4.74 11.06
N ALA A 174 -13.79 -4.81 9.83
CA ALA A 174 -13.51 -3.80 8.81
C ALA A 174 -14.39 -2.55 8.95
N LYS A 175 -15.59 -2.66 9.54
CA LYS A 175 -16.56 -1.56 9.60
C LYS A 175 -16.08 -0.38 10.44
N GLU A 176 -15.46 -0.63 11.59
CA GLU A 176 -15.00 0.44 12.48
C GLU A 176 -13.92 1.31 11.83
N PRO A 177 -12.82 0.73 11.29
CA PRO A 177 -11.83 1.52 10.55
C PRO A 177 -12.41 2.25 9.34
N VAL A 178 -13.28 1.60 8.57
CA VAL A 178 -13.93 2.22 7.40
C VAL A 178 -14.82 3.39 7.83
N SER A 179 -15.63 3.23 8.88
CA SER A 179 -16.48 4.31 9.41
C SER A 179 -15.65 5.47 9.95
N TYR A 180 -14.53 5.19 10.64
CA TYR A 180 -13.62 6.22 11.14
C TYR A 180 -13.06 7.07 10.01
N THR A 181 -12.71 6.44 8.87
CA THR A 181 -12.12 7.11 7.72
C THR A 181 -13.17 7.82 6.87
N HIS A 182 -14.35 7.21 6.67
CA HIS A 182 -15.45 7.77 5.89
C HIS A 182 -15.92 9.14 6.41
N LEU A 183 -15.95 9.34 7.73
CA LEU A 183 -16.32 10.61 8.35
C LEU A 183 -15.29 11.74 8.17
N ARG A 184 -14.07 11.42 7.71
CA ARG A 184 -12.93 12.35 7.63
C ARG A 184 -12.38 12.55 6.22
N ALA A 185 -12.72 11.65 5.31
CA ALA A 185 -12.21 11.67 3.94
C ALA A 185 -13.34 12.00 2.95
N HIS A 186 -12.95 12.63 1.84
CA HIS A 186 -13.79 12.69 0.66
C HIS A 186 -13.54 11.41 -0.15
N GLU A 187 -14.56 10.58 -0.34
CA GLU A 187 -14.46 9.40 -1.19
C GLU A 187 -14.15 9.79 -2.63
N THR A 188 -13.20 9.11 -3.22
CA THR A 188 -12.87 9.25 -4.63
C THR A 188 -13.54 8.17 -5.47
#